data_05ccf9f90a1a7751c7e6c79c0a605951
#
_entry.id   05ccf9f90a1a7751c7e6c79c0a605951
#
_cell.length_a   1.000
_cell.length_b   1.000
_cell.length_c   1.000
_cell.angle_alpha   90.00
_cell.angle_beta   90.00
_cell.angle_gamma   90.00
#
_symmetry.space_group_name_H-M   'P 1'
#
loop_
_entity.id
_entity.type
_entity.pdbx_description
1 polymer ?
#
loop_
_entity_poly.entity_id
_entity_poly.type
_entity_poly.pdbx_seq_one_letter_code
_entity_poly.pdbx_strand_id
1 'polypeptide(L)'
;MQVAFHPTLTRVWSRKGRRGQRLIEAPGDNRKVYGFGLLDWRDGWFDGRVAAGRVADVFCQQVRSAVARSQQRGRVAIVIADNLKTHTSAGSLLVRSMLTELKEHLRLVYTPAYDPDANRIEWLWRASRRVVTHNHHRSTFDLLLADLEAHFQALARTPAEILRHIGSPFAPDKEKEVSLLPTHAA
;
A
#
# COMPACT_ATOMS: atom_id res chain seq x y z
N MET A 1 4.56 4.83 0.38
CA MET A 1 5.36 4.26 1.52
C MET A 1 6.83 4.27 1.17
N GLN A 2 7.72 4.77 2.03
CA GLN A 2 9.17 4.60 1.85
C GLN A 2 9.63 3.28 2.49
N VAL A 3 10.48 2.53 1.79
CA VAL A 3 11.11 1.30 2.25
C VAL A 3 12.61 1.45 2.14
N ALA A 4 13.31 1.43 3.28
CA ALA A 4 14.76 1.45 3.36
C ALA A 4 15.30 0.03 3.51
N PHE A 5 16.51 -0.23 3.00
CA PHE A 5 17.15 -1.52 3.15
C PHE A 5 17.57 -1.80 4.60
N HIS A 6 17.91 -0.76 5.37
CA HIS A 6 18.06 -0.93 6.82
C HIS A 6 16.76 -1.37 7.47
N PRO A 7 16.77 -2.47 8.22
CA PRO A 7 15.57 -2.96 8.90
C PRO A 7 15.08 -1.95 9.94
N THR A 8 13.78 -1.74 9.99
CA THR A 8 13.16 -0.97 11.07
C THR A 8 13.10 -1.85 12.31
N LEU A 9 13.82 -1.47 13.35
CA LEU A 9 13.84 -2.23 14.61
C LEU A 9 12.52 -2.06 15.37
N THR A 10 11.92 -3.18 15.73
CA THR A 10 10.70 -3.22 16.56
C THR A 10 10.85 -4.21 17.71
N ARG A 11 10.04 -3.99 18.75
CA ARG A 11 10.01 -4.91 19.89
C ARG A 11 9.40 -6.24 19.47
N VAL A 12 10.05 -7.33 19.88
CA VAL A 12 9.56 -8.71 19.72
C VAL A 12 9.61 -9.44 21.05
N TRP A 13 8.73 -10.42 21.21
CA TRP A 13 8.81 -11.31 22.37
C TRP A 13 10.07 -12.19 22.25
N SER A 14 10.86 -12.25 23.34
CA SER A 14 12.04 -13.09 23.44
C SER A 14 12.24 -13.54 24.88
N ARG A 15 13.15 -14.52 25.10
CA ARG A 15 13.54 -14.90 26.46
C ARG A 15 14.18 -13.71 27.18
N LYS A 16 13.91 -13.58 28.47
CA LYS A 16 14.49 -12.54 29.32
C LYS A 16 16.03 -12.68 29.40
N GLY A 17 16.73 -11.55 29.36
CA GLY A 17 18.19 -11.47 29.51
C GLY A 17 18.96 -11.36 28.20
N ARG A 18 20.29 -11.16 28.29
CA ARG A 18 21.16 -10.94 27.12
C ARG A 18 21.09 -12.07 26.06
N ARG A 19 20.95 -13.33 26.49
CA ARG A 19 20.83 -14.48 25.57
C ARG A 19 19.53 -14.52 24.78
N GLY A 20 18.53 -13.74 25.20
CA GLY A 20 17.25 -13.60 24.48
C GLY A 20 17.23 -12.47 23.44
N GLN A 21 18.28 -11.64 23.38
CA GLN A 21 18.36 -10.56 22.42
C GLN A 21 18.53 -11.12 21.00
N ARG A 22 17.72 -10.65 20.06
CA ARG A 22 17.89 -10.95 18.64
C ARG A 22 18.78 -9.90 18.03
N LEU A 23 19.92 -10.32 17.51
CA LEU A 23 20.81 -9.46 16.73
C LEU A 23 20.29 -9.42 15.30
N ILE A 24 20.25 -8.22 14.73
CA ILE A 24 19.91 -7.99 13.33
C ILE A 24 21.13 -7.32 12.72
N GLU A 25 21.70 -7.96 11.71
CA GLU A 25 22.81 -7.39 10.96
C GLU A 25 22.33 -6.18 10.17
N ALA A 26 23.04 -5.06 10.31
CA ALA A 26 22.80 -3.89 9.48
C ALA A 26 23.49 -4.12 8.12
N PRO A 27 22.77 -4.01 6.99
CA PRO A 27 23.35 -4.31 5.67
C PRO A 27 24.41 -3.30 5.20
N GLY A 28 24.67 -2.23 5.96
CA GLY A 28 25.67 -1.21 5.61
C GLY A 28 25.33 -0.39 4.36
N ASP A 29 24.09 -0.47 3.87
CA ASP A 29 23.64 0.11 2.62
C ASP A 29 22.36 0.93 2.86
N ASN A 30 22.37 2.19 2.43
CA ASN A 30 21.27 3.15 2.61
C ASN A 30 20.30 3.20 1.43
N ARG A 31 20.33 2.21 0.53
CA ARG A 31 19.37 2.15 -0.58
C ARG A 31 17.94 2.13 -0.07
N LYS A 32 17.07 2.73 -0.85
CA LYS A 32 15.64 2.82 -0.55
C LYS A 32 14.82 2.78 -1.83
N VAL A 33 13.61 2.30 -1.70
CA VAL A 33 12.56 2.35 -2.74
C VAL A 33 11.29 2.94 -2.16
N TYR A 34 10.36 3.24 -3.04
CA TYR A 34 9.06 3.78 -2.67
C TYR A 34 7.96 2.86 -3.17
N GLY A 35 7.14 2.38 -2.24
CA GLY A 35 5.89 1.70 -2.56
C GLY A 35 4.78 2.72 -2.77
N PHE A 36 4.11 2.61 -3.89
CA PHE A 36 2.90 3.33 -4.24
C PHE A 36 1.72 2.39 -4.14
N GLY A 37 0.58 2.88 -3.73
CA GLY A 37 -0.63 2.08 -3.71
C GLY A 37 -1.85 2.94 -3.93
N LEU A 38 -2.79 2.38 -4.64
CA LEU A 38 -4.14 2.86 -4.77
C LEU A 38 -5.08 1.73 -4.40
N LEU A 39 -6.08 1.99 -3.59
CA LEU A 39 -7.04 1.00 -3.15
C LEU A 39 -8.47 1.49 -3.34
N ASP A 40 -9.37 0.56 -3.63
CA ASP A 40 -10.81 0.84 -3.63
C ASP A 40 -11.38 0.49 -2.25
N TRP A 41 -11.94 1.47 -1.58
CA TRP A 41 -12.56 1.37 -0.27
C TRP A 41 -13.74 0.37 -0.22
N ARG A 42 -14.43 0.15 -1.34
CA ARG A 42 -15.66 -0.66 -1.38
C ARG A 42 -15.40 -2.14 -1.59
N ASP A 43 -14.49 -2.46 -2.50
CA ASP A 43 -14.27 -3.85 -2.91
C ASP A 43 -12.87 -4.37 -2.60
N GLY A 44 -12.00 -3.51 -2.02
CA GLY A 44 -10.66 -3.91 -1.61
C GLY A 44 -9.69 -4.11 -2.78
N TRP A 45 -10.03 -3.67 -3.99
CA TRP A 45 -9.08 -3.70 -5.10
C TRP A 45 -7.85 -2.86 -4.77
N PHE A 46 -6.68 -3.36 -5.12
CA PHE A 46 -5.40 -2.75 -4.83
C PHE A 46 -4.48 -2.77 -6.05
N ASP A 47 -3.94 -1.61 -6.39
CA ASP A 47 -2.84 -1.43 -7.36
C ASP A 47 -1.60 -1.01 -6.59
N GLY A 48 -0.69 -1.96 -6.32
CA GLY A 48 0.58 -1.73 -5.63
C GLY A 48 1.74 -1.70 -6.62
N ARG A 49 2.57 -0.66 -6.56
CA ARG A 49 3.74 -0.48 -7.44
C ARG A 49 4.95 -0.05 -6.64
N VAL A 50 6.14 -0.37 -7.16
CA VAL A 50 7.42 0.03 -6.57
C VAL A 50 8.20 0.89 -7.56
N ALA A 51 8.86 1.94 -7.05
CA ALA A 51 9.72 2.79 -7.85
C ALA A 51 10.94 3.25 -7.04
N ALA A 52 12.04 3.56 -7.73
CA ALA A 52 13.26 4.06 -7.10
C ALA A 52 13.11 5.47 -6.51
N GLY A 53 12.10 6.22 -6.93
CA GLY A 53 11.85 7.60 -6.47
C GLY A 53 10.36 7.90 -6.30
N ARG A 54 10.08 9.07 -5.74
CA ARG A 54 8.72 9.62 -5.65
C ARG A 54 8.36 10.29 -6.97
N VAL A 55 7.90 9.50 -7.94
CA VAL A 55 7.65 9.95 -9.31
C VAL A 55 6.16 10.11 -9.59
N ALA A 56 5.80 11.22 -10.23
CA ALA A 56 4.42 11.52 -10.59
C ALA A 56 3.86 10.56 -11.64
N ASP A 57 4.74 9.96 -12.46
CA ASP A 57 4.35 9.00 -13.49
C ASP A 57 3.63 7.78 -12.89
N VAL A 58 4.19 7.16 -11.85
CA VAL A 58 3.56 6.02 -11.17
C VAL A 58 2.19 6.40 -10.61
N PHE A 59 2.07 7.57 -10.00
CA PHE A 59 0.79 8.08 -9.52
C PHE A 59 -0.22 8.24 -10.67
N CYS A 60 0.18 8.85 -11.78
CA CYS A 60 -0.69 9.02 -12.95
C CYS A 60 -1.13 7.69 -13.55
N GLN A 61 -0.24 6.70 -13.62
CA GLN A 61 -0.59 5.36 -14.11
C GLN A 61 -1.62 4.68 -13.19
N GLN A 62 -1.47 4.77 -11.87
CA GLN A 62 -2.43 4.20 -10.91
C GLN A 62 -3.80 4.89 -11.02
N VAL A 63 -3.83 6.23 -11.13
CA VAL A 63 -5.08 6.96 -11.33
C VAL A 63 -5.77 6.55 -12.62
N ARG A 64 -5.03 6.39 -13.74
CA ARG A 64 -5.59 5.88 -15.00
C ARG A 64 -6.17 4.48 -14.86
N SER A 65 -5.49 3.58 -14.13
CA SER A 65 -6.00 2.23 -13.83
C SER A 65 -7.33 2.29 -13.06
N ALA A 66 -7.44 3.17 -12.07
CA ALA A 66 -8.68 3.35 -11.30
C ALA A 66 -9.81 3.94 -12.16
N VAL A 67 -9.50 4.91 -13.03
CA VAL A 67 -10.48 5.50 -13.94
C VAL A 67 -10.99 4.45 -14.93
N ALA A 68 -10.10 3.68 -15.58
CA ALA A 68 -10.48 2.62 -16.50
C ALA A 68 -11.40 1.59 -15.83
N ARG A 69 -11.07 1.18 -14.58
CA ARG A 69 -11.90 0.28 -13.78
C ARG A 69 -13.28 0.88 -13.46
N SER A 70 -13.34 2.18 -13.15
CA SER A 70 -14.60 2.87 -12.85
C SER A 70 -15.47 3.01 -14.09
N GLN A 71 -14.88 3.31 -15.24
CA GLN A 71 -15.57 3.40 -16.52
C GLN A 71 -16.20 2.07 -16.95
N GLN A 72 -15.52 0.93 -16.74
CA GLN A 72 -16.09 -0.41 -16.97
C GLN A 72 -17.35 -0.66 -16.15
N ARG A 73 -17.53 0.06 -15.06
CA ARG A 73 -18.69 -0.01 -14.15
C ARG A 73 -19.70 1.14 -14.37
N GLY A 74 -19.52 1.94 -15.40
CA GLY A 74 -20.37 3.11 -15.69
C GLY A 74 -20.28 4.19 -14.61
N ARG A 75 -19.12 4.37 -13.94
CA ARG A 75 -18.95 5.27 -12.81
C ARG A 75 -17.81 6.27 -13.04
N VAL A 76 -17.88 7.41 -12.36
CA VAL A 76 -16.78 8.37 -12.23
C VAL A 76 -15.89 7.93 -11.07
N ALA A 77 -14.57 7.97 -11.28
CA ALA A 77 -13.61 7.69 -10.21
C ALA A 77 -13.49 8.91 -9.27
N ILE A 78 -13.59 8.69 -7.97
CA ILE A 78 -13.22 9.66 -6.94
C ILE A 78 -11.96 9.15 -6.28
N VAL A 79 -10.84 9.83 -6.50
CA VAL A 79 -9.54 9.48 -5.92
C VAL A 79 -9.21 10.45 -4.80
N ILE A 80 -8.94 9.90 -3.61
CA ILE A 80 -8.48 10.67 -2.44
C ILE A 80 -6.97 10.48 -2.35
N ALA A 81 -6.21 11.57 -2.36
CA ALA A 81 -4.75 11.56 -2.31
C ALA A 81 -4.22 12.52 -1.26
N ASP A 82 -2.99 12.30 -0.80
CA ASP A 82 -2.28 13.27 0.02
C ASP A 82 -1.78 14.46 -0.82
N ASN A 83 -1.36 15.52 -0.12
CA ASN A 83 -0.88 16.75 -0.74
C ASN A 83 0.61 16.69 -1.18
N LEU A 84 1.15 15.49 -1.47
CA LEU A 84 2.51 15.37 -1.97
C LEU A 84 2.64 16.11 -3.31
N LYS A 85 3.73 16.90 -3.49
CA LYS A 85 3.94 17.69 -4.71
C LYS A 85 3.78 16.90 -6.00
N THR A 86 4.22 15.63 -6.00
CA THR A 86 4.09 14.71 -7.15
C THR A 86 2.66 14.24 -7.40
N HIS A 87 1.72 14.51 -6.50
CA HIS A 87 0.29 14.18 -6.65
C HIS A 87 -0.56 15.40 -7.03
N THR A 88 0.02 16.60 -7.08
CA THR A 88 -0.73 17.83 -7.33
C THR A 88 -0.46 18.43 -8.71
N SER A 89 -1.46 19.10 -9.28
CA SER A 89 -1.33 19.82 -10.56
C SER A 89 -0.34 21.00 -10.50
N ALA A 90 -0.17 21.59 -9.32
CA ALA A 90 0.81 22.66 -9.09
C ALA A 90 2.24 22.13 -9.05
N GLY A 91 2.43 20.89 -8.56
CA GLY A 91 3.75 20.28 -8.39
C GLY A 91 4.21 19.41 -9.56
N SER A 92 3.32 19.07 -10.50
CA SER A 92 3.62 18.17 -11.62
C SER A 92 2.83 18.49 -12.87
N LEU A 93 3.54 18.72 -13.97
CA LEU A 93 2.93 18.88 -15.30
C LEU A 93 2.21 17.61 -15.76
N LEU A 94 2.72 16.42 -15.43
CA LEU A 94 2.08 15.14 -15.75
C LEU A 94 0.72 15.03 -15.07
N VAL A 95 0.64 15.38 -13.79
CA VAL A 95 -0.64 15.37 -13.06
C VAL A 95 -1.62 16.37 -13.64
N ARG A 96 -1.15 17.58 -13.99
CA ARG A 96 -1.98 18.60 -14.64
C ARG A 96 -2.56 18.10 -15.96
N SER A 97 -1.73 17.51 -16.82
CA SER A 97 -2.14 16.94 -18.11
C SER A 97 -3.16 15.81 -17.92
N MET A 98 -2.88 14.89 -17.01
CA MET A 98 -3.80 13.78 -16.66
C MET A 98 -5.17 14.30 -16.17
N LEU A 99 -5.19 15.31 -15.30
CA LEU A 99 -6.44 15.88 -14.80
C LEU A 99 -7.27 16.54 -15.91
N THR A 100 -6.60 17.18 -16.87
CA THR A 100 -7.27 17.75 -18.07
C THR A 100 -7.83 16.64 -18.97
N GLU A 101 -7.06 15.60 -19.22
CA GLU A 101 -7.45 14.43 -20.01
C GLU A 101 -8.66 13.70 -19.41
N LEU A 102 -8.66 13.50 -18.09
CA LEU A 102 -9.63 12.66 -17.38
C LEU A 102 -10.77 13.45 -16.70
N LYS A 103 -10.93 14.72 -16.98
CA LYS A 103 -11.85 15.65 -16.29
C LYS A 103 -13.29 15.17 -16.16
N GLU A 104 -13.80 14.43 -17.14
CA GLU A 104 -15.18 13.89 -17.16
C GLU A 104 -15.31 12.59 -16.34
N HIS A 105 -14.20 11.89 -16.08
CA HIS A 105 -14.18 10.55 -15.51
C HIS A 105 -13.51 10.49 -14.13
N LEU A 106 -12.89 11.59 -13.71
CA LEU A 106 -12.09 11.67 -12.47
C LEU A 106 -12.48 12.88 -11.62
N ARG A 107 -12.57 12.65 -10.32
CA ARG A 107 -12.56 13.71 -9.29
C ARG A 107 -11.40 13.40 -8.34
N LEU A 108 -10.41 14.29 -8.29
CA LEU A 108 -9.28 14.17 -7.37
C LEU A 108 -9.55 15.08 -6.16
N VAL A 109 -9.55 14.49 -4.98
CA VAL A 109 -9.77 15.15 -3.69
C VAL A 109 -8.52 14.98 -2.84
N TYR A 110 -8.08 16.05 -2.19
CA TYR A 110 -6.92 15.98 -1.32
C TYR A 110 -7.33 15.87 0.15
N THR A 111 -6.57 15.05 0.89
CA THR A 111 -6.73 14.98 2.36
C THR A 111 -6.35 16.31 3.01
N PRO A 112 -6.86 16.63 4.21
CA PRO A 112 -6.38 17.77 4.98
C PRO A 112 -4.85 17.71 5.16
N ALA A 113 -4.21 18.87 5.21
CA ALA A 113 -2.79 18.94 5.48
C ALA A 113 -2.49 18.41 6.89
N TYR A 114 -1.40 17.64 7.02
CA TYR A 114 -0.95 17.07 8.31
C TYR A 114 -1.91 16.07 8.97
N ASP A 115 -2.86 15.49 8.23
CA ASP A 115 -3.74 14.43 8.72
C ASP A 115 -3.49 13.10 7.97
N PRO A 116 -2.50 12.30 8.38
CA PRO A 116 -2.20 11.03 7.76
C PRO A 116 -3.29 9.98 8.03
N ASP A 117 -4.08 10.12 9.09
CA ASP A 117 -5.15 9.17 9.41
C ASP A 117 -6.39 9.35 8.50
N ALA A 118 -6.54 10.52 7.88
CA ALA A 118 -7.53 10.74 6.83
C ALA A 118 -7.24 9.92 5.55
N ASN A 119 -6.00 9.51 5.34
CA ASN A 119 -5.62 8.65 4.22
C ASN A 119 -5.56 7.18 4.66
N ARG A 120 -6.62 6.43 4.40
CA ARG A 120 -6.77 5.04 4.85
C ARG A 120 -5.69 4.08 4.36
N ILE A 121 -5.01 4.39 3.26
CA ILE A 121 -3.90 3.57 2.78
C ILE A 121 -2.72 3.55 3.77
N GLU A 122 -2.57 4.55 4.63
CA GLU A 122 -1.53 4.56 5.66
C GLU A 122 -1.72 3.42 6.68
N TRP A 123 -2.95 2.97 6.91
CA TRP A 123 -3.22 1.81 7.76
C TRP A 123 -2.71 0.52 7.10
N LEU A 124 -2.91 0.37 5.79
CA LEU A 124 -2.35 -0.73 5.02
C LEU A 124 -0.82 -0.68 5.01
N TRP A 125 -0.22 0.51 4.89
CA TRP A 125 1.23 0.69 4.97
C TRP A 125 1.81 0.33 6.33
N ARG A 126 1.10 0.59 7.43
CA ARG A 126 1.52 0.13 8.78
C ARG A 126 1.57 -1.39 8.86
N ALA A 127 0.57 -2.09 8.31
CA ALA A 127 0.56 -3.54 8.23
C ALA A 127 1.69 -4.07 7.33
N SER A 128 1.85 -3.50 6.14
CA SER A 128 2.90 -3.88 5.18
C SER A 128 4.30 -3.72 5.75
N ARG A 129 4.59 -2.63 6.47
CA ARG A 129 5.89 -2.43 7.12
C ARG A 129 6.21 -3.54 8.12
N ARG A 130 5.23 -4.02 8.88
CA ARG A 130 5.44 -5.13 9.84
C ARG A 130 5.86 -6.42 9.16
N VAL A 131 5.35 -6.67 7.96
CA VAL A 131 5.66 -7.88 7.18
C VAL A 131 6.99 -7.75 6.45
N VAL A 132 7.25 -6.60 5.83
CA VAL A 132 8.37 -6.46 4.88
C VAL A 132 9.59 -5.81 5.52
N THR A 133 9.44 -4.77 6.34
CA THR A 133 10.58 -3.93 6.75
C THR A 133 11.01 -4.11 8.20
N HIS A 134 10.14 -4.64 9.06
CA HIS A 134 10.47 -4.78 10.47
C HIS A 134 11.35 -6.00 10.73
N ASN A 135 12.46 -5.78 11.44
CA ASN A 135 13.38 -6.84 11.92
C ASN A 135 13.77 -7.86 10.83
N HIS A 136 13.87 -7.45 9.57
CA HIS A 136 14.24 -8.37 8.50
C HIS A 136 15.73 -8.70 8.50
N HIS A 137 16.08 -9.87 7.97
CA HIS A 137 17.44 -10.39 7.85
C HIS A 137 17.85 -10.61 6.37
N ARG A 138 17.33 -9.81 5.46
CA ARG A 138 17.63 -9.98 4.03
C ARG A 138 19.07 -9.54 3.76
N SER A 139 19.82 -10.40 3.09
CA SER A 139 21.23 -10.16 2.80
C SER A 139 21.47 -9.19 1.65
N THR A 140 20.48 -9.01 0.77
CA THR A 140 20.59 -8.11 -0.37
C THR A 140 19.36 -7.22 -0.51
N PHE A 141 19.55 -6.07 -1.16
CA PHE A 141 18.46 -5.15 -1.46
C PHE A 141 17.45 -5.76 -2.46
N ASP A 142 17.92 -6.58 -3.38
CA ASP A 142 17.06 -7.21 -4.39
C ASP A 142 16.10 -8.23 -3.75
N LEU A 143 16.52 -8.92 -2.70
CA LEU A 143 15.63 -9.77 -1.91
C LEU A 143 14.55 -8.95 -1.19
N LEU A 144 14.89 -7.79 -0.65
CA LEU A 144 13.90 -6.90 -0.03
C LEU A 144 12.90 -6.39 -1.07
N LEU A 145 13.38 -6.04 -2.26
CA LEU A 145 12.54 -5.58 -3.37
C LEU A 145 11.59 -6.69 -3.82
N ALA A 146 12.10 -7.88 -4.06
CA ALA A 146 11.30 -9.05 -4.45
C ALA A 146 10.20 -9.37 -3.42
N ASP A 147 10.53 -9.32 -2.13
CA ASP A 147 9.55 -9.55 -1.06
C ASP A 147 8.49 -8.45 -0.99
N LEU A 148 8.86 -7.19 -1.24
CA LEU A 148 7.91 -6.09 -1.31
C LEU A 148 6.93 -6.26 -2.48
N GLU A 149 7.44 -6.63 -3.65
CA GLU A 149 6.62 -6.88 -4.84
C GLU A 149 5.70 -8.09 -4.63
N ALA A 150 6.23 -9.19 -4.08
CA ALA A 150 5.45 -10.36 -3.74
C ALA A 150 4.34 -10.03 -2.71
N HIS A 151 4.66 -9.20 -1.71
CA HIS A 151 3.67 -8.73 -0.74
C HIS A 151 2.55 -7.91 -1.40
N PHE A 152 2.88 -7.01 -2.34
CA PHE A 152 1.86 -6.24 -3.07
C PHE A 152 0.99 -7.14 -3.95
N GLN A 153 1.57 -8.15 -4.59
CA GLN A 153 0.82 -9.14 -5.35
C GLN A 153 -0.11 -9.97 -4.45
N ALA A 154 0.34 -10.35 -3.26
CA ALA A 154 -0.48 -11.05 -2.28
C ALA A 154 -1.66 -10.19 -1.82
N LEU A 155 -1.42 -8.92 -1.49
CA LEU A 155 -2.48 -7.97 -1.13
C LEU A 155 -3.53 -7.84 -2.26
N ALA A 156 -3.10 -7.74 -3.52
CA ALA A 156 -4.03 -7.63 -4.64
C ALA A 156 -4.95 -8.86 -4.80
N ARG A 157 -4.54 -10.02 -4.24
CA ARG A 157 -5.33 -11.27 -4.25
C ARG A 157 -6.21 -11.44 -3.01
N THR A 158 -6.07 -10.56 -2.01
CA THR A 158 -6.78 -10.66 -0.72
C THR A 158 -7.61 -9.41 -0.40
N PRO A 159 -8.59 -9.03 -1.26
CA PRO A 159 -9.37 -7.80 -1.09
C PRO A 159 -10.07 -7.71 0.28
N ALA A 160 -10.59 -8.81 0.80
CA ALA A 160 -11.25 -8.87 2.10
C ALA A 160 -10.30 -8.48 3.26
N GLU A 161 -9.03 -8.88 3.19
CA GLU A 161 -8.03 -8.48 4.18
C GLU A 161 -7.71 -6.99 4.09
N ILE A 162 -7.61 -6.45 2.87
CA ILE A 162 -7.42 -5.00 2.67
C ILE A 162 -8.56 -4.24 3.34
N LEU A 163 -9.82 -4.59 3.05
CA LEU A 163 -10.98 -3.93 3.62
C LEU A 163 -10.97 -3.96 5.16
N ARG A 164 -10.57 -5.08 5.76
CA ARG A 164 -10.40 -5.21 7.22
C ARG A 164 -9.28 -4.30 7.74
N HIS A 165 -8.13 -4.27 7.09
CA HIS A 165 -6.99 -3.44 7.50
C HIS A 165 -7.28 -1.95 7.48
N ILE A 166 -8.06 -1.49 6.50
CA ILE A 166 -8.40 -0.06 6.37
C ILE A 166 -9.66 0.34 7.15
N GLY A 167 -10.28 -0.60 7.86
CA GLY A 167 -11.51 -0.37 8.62
C GLY A 167 -12.68 0.03 7.71
N SER A 168 -12.79 -0.60 6.53
CA SER A 168 -13.89 -0.35 5.62
C SER A 168 -15.22 -0.91 6.18
N PRO A 169 -16.33 -0.16 6.09
CA PRO A 169 -17.65 -0.68 6.46
C PRO A 169 -18.14 -1.78 5.50
N PHE A 170 -17.46 -1.99 4.38
CA PHE A 170 -17.75 -3.04 3.40
C PHE A 170 -16.90 -4.30 3.62
N ALA A 171 -16.11 -4.35 4.70
CA ALA A 171 -15.34 -5.55 5.02
C ALA A 171 -16.29 -6.72 5.35
N PRO A 172 -16.06 -7.93 4.78
CA PRO A 172 -16.88 -9.08 5.12
C PRO A 172 -16.67 -9.51 6.58
N ASP A 173 -17.73 -10.00 7.22
CA ASP A 173 -17.67 -10.55 8.56
C ASP A 173 -16.85 -11.83 8.58
N LYS A 174 -15.88 -11.93 9.49
CA LYS A 174 -15.03 -13.13 9.63
C LYS A 174 -15.84 -14.40 9.92
N GLU A 175 -16.93 -14.29 10.66
CA GLU A 175 -17.78 -15.44 11.04
C GLU A 175 -18.50 -16.08 9.84
N LYS A 176 -18.85 -15.28 8.82
CA LYS A 176 -19.50 -15.79 7.61
C LYS A 176 -18.55 -16.51 6.65
N GLU A 177 -17.26 -16.13 6.63
CA GLU A 177 -16.27 -16.81 5.78
C GLU A 177 -15.96 -18.24 6.28
N VAL A 178 -15.94 -18.45 7.59
CA VAL A 178 -15.68 -19.79 8.18
C VAL A 178 -16.82 -20.77 7.87
N SER A 179 -18.06 -20.29 7.75
CA SER A 179 -19.22 -21.14 7.45
C SER A 179 -19.32 -21.57 5.99
N LEU A 180 -18.54 -20.95 5.09
CA LEU A 180 -18.51 -21.28 3.66
C LEU A 180 -17.39 -22.25 3.27
N LEU A 181 -16.50 -22.60 4.20
CA LEU A 181 -15.51 -23.63 3.96
C LEU A 181 -16.21 -25.00 4.01
N PRO A 182 -16.06 -25.85 2.97
CA PRO A 182 -16.62 -27.18 2.99
C PRO A 182 -16.06 -27.93 4.20
N THR A 183 -16.94 -28.35 5.10
CA THR A 183 -16.59 -29.31 6.14
C THR A 183 -16.09 -30.58 5.45
N HIS A 184 -14.78 -30.78 5.45
CA HIS A 184 -14.25 -32.08 5.07
C HIS A 184 -14.80 -33.11 6.06
N ALA A 185 -15.83 -33.80 5.62
CA ALA A 185 -16.31 -35.02 6.29
C ALA A 185 -15.14 -36.01 6.31
N ALA A 186 -14.89 -36.52 7.51
CA ALA A 186 -13.88 -37.52 7.82
C ALA A 186 -14.13 -38.82 7.07
#